data_c7d443489e4eb97e8710adafc9f7d040
#
_entry.id   c7d443489e4eb97e8710adafc9f7d040
#
_cell.length_a   1.000
_cell.length_b   1.000
_cell.length_c   1.000
_cell.angle_alpha   90.00
_cell.angle_beta   90.00
_cell.angle_gamma   90.00
#
_symmetry.space_group_name_H-M   'P 1'
#
loop_
_entity.id
_entity.type
_entity.pdbx_description
1 polymer ?
#
loop_
_entity_poly.entity_id
_entity_poly.type
_entity_poly.pdbx_seq_one_letter_code
_entity_poly.pdbx_strand_id
1 'polypeptide(L)'
;MSLRRQPDFEQFLKVLLRSGKPDHLPFYEHYASPEFVAERTGTNIDKMGYSDPGYWDIYVDFWLGMGYDCIPMEIPLKCPLGEGHGAASEGSESLAMIRNWKDYENYPWPDESNPIEFEHFDTVAKLIPEGVKIVGGVCMGPYEWTSQLMGVMGMSYALIDEPGLVDAVFEKIGSLIHSTDKQLGTMDAIGALRQGDDLGFKTSTFLKPELLRQYVFPTYKKIVEEAHKNGKPFILHSCGNLAAVYDDIIDDCKVDAKHSFEDAIMPVGEFKKQYGKRITPLGGLDVDVICRATLDDLRAYTRKQIEACFYDGFWALGTGNSLTDYMPVENYIAVLEEGIKVTS
;
A
#
# COMPACT_ATOMS: atom_id res chain seq x y z
N MET A 1 -26.38 10.03 -2.05
CA MET A 1 -26.62 8.61 -2.40
C MET A 1 -25.94 7.74 -1.35
N SER A 2 -26.45 6.57 -0.99
CA SER A 2 -25.73 5.65 -0.10
C SER A 2 -24.59 5.00 -0.88
N LEU A 3 -23.36 5.05 -0.33
CA LEU A 3 -22.23 4.32 -0.91
C LEU A 3 -22.25 2.84 -0.49
N ARG A 4 -23.00 2.47 0.56
CA ARG A 4 -23.09 1.08 1.04
C ARG A 4 -23.67 0.18 -0.05
N ARG A 5 -22.97 -0.88 -0.37
CA ARG A 5 -23.38 -2.00 -1.21
C ARG A 5 -23.09 -3.31 -0.47
N GLN A 6 -23.64 -4.41 -0.96
CA GLN A 6 -23.23 -5.73 -0.46
C GLN A 6 -21.76 -5.94 -0.86
N PRO A 7 -20.85 -6.06 0.08
CA PRO A 7 -19.44 -6.28 -0.26
C PRO A 7 -19.23 -7.69 -0.81
N ASP A 8 -18.34 -7.81 -1.80
CA ASP A 8 -17.98 -9.09 -2.40
C ASP A 8 -16.51 -9.04 -2.88
N PHE A 9 -15.62 -9.56 -2.05
CA PHE A 9 -14.19 -9.60 -2.34
C PHE A 9 -13.85 -10.35 -3.65
N GLU A 10 -14.69 -11.31 -4.06
CA GLU A 10 -14.47 -12.05 -5.32
C GLU A 10 -14.47 -11.11 -6.54
N GLN A 11 -15.22 -10.00 -6.48
CA GLN A 11 -15.19 -9.00 -7.54
C GLN A 11 -13.84 -8.29 -7.62
N PHE A 12 -13.24 -7.95 -6.46
CA PHE A 12 -11.91 -7.39 -6.40
C PHE A 12 -10.84 -8.42 -6.78
N LEU A 13 -10.99 -9.66 -6.37
CA LEU A 13 -10.10 -10.76 -6.74
C LEU A 13 -10.06 -11.00 -8.26
N LYS A 14 -11.21 -10.94 -8.95
CA LYS A 14 -11.27 -10.99 -10.42
C LYS A 14 -10.40 -9.90 -11.05
N VAL A 15 -10.42 -8.69 -10.49
CA VAL A 15 -9.61 -7.56 -10.95
C VAL A 15 -8.13 -7.81 -10.74
N LEU A 16 -7.73 -8.24 -9.55
CA LEU A 16 -6.33 -8.49 -9.19
C LEU A 16 -5.72 -9.58 -10.10
N LEU A 17 -6.42 -10.67 -10.28
CA LEU A 17 -5.96 -11.83 -11.07
C LEU A 17 -6.25 -11.71 -12.57
N ARG A 18 -6.92 -10.65 -13.03
CA ARG A 18 -7.37 -10.49 -14.43
C ARG A 18 -8.12 -11.73 -14.92
N SER A 19 -8.94 -12.33 -14.06
CA SER A 19 -9.58 -13.63 -14.28
C SER A 19 -11.03 -13.54 -14.79
N GLY A 20 -11.57 -12.32 -14.96
CA GLY A 20 -12.92 -12.10 -15.45
C GLY A 20 -13.41 -10.69 -15.15
N LYS A 21 -14.46 -10.25 -15.85
CA LYS A 21 -15.07 -8.95 -15.58
C LYS A 21 -15.83 -9.02 -14.27
N PRO A 22 -15.61 -8.09 -13.32
CA PRO A 22 -16.37 -8.03 -12.09
C PRO A 22 -17.81 -7.54 -12.37
N ASP A 23 -18.75 -7.90 -11.48
CA ASP A 23 -20.16 -7.50 -11.59
C ASP A 23 -20.37 -6.02 -11.21
N HIS A 24 -19.43 -5.45 -10.46
CA HIS A 24 -19.35 -4.03 -10.16
C HIS A 24 -17.91 -3.54 -10.21
N LEU A 25 -17.70 -2.22 -10.33
CA LEU A 25 -16.37 -1.61 -10.23
C LEU A 25 -15.90 -1.66 -8.78
N PRO A 26 -14.86 -2.44 -8.45
CA PRO A 26 -14.29 -2.44 -7.10
C PRO A 26 -13.56 -1.14 -6.78
N PHE A 27 -13.46 -0.83 -5.49
CA PHE A 27 -12.71 0.30 -4.98
C PHE A 27 -11.45 -0.18 -4.26
N TYR A 28 -10.37 0.59 -4.40
CA TYR A 28 -9.12 0.33 -3.68
C TYR A 28 -8.45 1.63 -3.24
N GLU A 29 -8.05 1.65 -1.98
CA GLU A 29 -7.11 2.62 -1.43
C GLU A 29 -6.00 1.88 -0.68
N HIS A 30 -4.82 2.49 -0.67
CA HIS A 30 -3.72 1.97 0.11
C HIS A 30 -3.90 2.31 1.58
N TYR A 31 -4.29 3.55 1.88
CA TYR A 31 -4.38 4.09 3.24
C TYR A 31 -5.42 5.21 3.30
N ALA A 32 -5.99 5.40 4.48
CA ALA A 32 -6.78 6.58 4.83
C ALA A 32 -6.23 7.17 6.13
N SER A 33 -5.94 8.47 6.14
CA SER A 33 -5.49 9.13 7.35
C SER A 33 -6.57 9.06 8.44
N PRO A 34 -6.19 8.91 9.72
CA PRO A 34 -7.15 8.90 10.81
C PRO A 34 -8.06 10.14 10.83
N GLU A 35 -7.54 11.30 10.43
CA GLU A 35 -8.30 12.56 10.34
C GLU A 35 -9.38 12.49 9.28
N PHE A 36 -9.09 11.93 8.10
CA PHE A 36 -10.09 11.70 7.05
C PHE A 36 -11.19 10.76 7.53
N VAL A 37 -10.80 9.66 8.19
CA VAL A 37 -11.75 8.71 8.78
C VAL A 37 -12.61 9.38 9.85
N ALA A 38 -12.00 10.18 10.74
CA ALA A 38 -12.71 10.92 11.79
C ALA A 38 -13.73 11.90 11.20
N GLU A 39 -13.36 12.69 10.21
CA GLU A 39 -14.25 13.62 9.52
C GLU A 39 -15.43 12.87 8.86
N ARG A 40 -15.14 11.78 8.15
CA ARG A 40 -16.17 11.00 7.45
C ARG A 40 -17.13 10.29 8.39
N THR A 41 -16.66 9.81 9.54
CA THR A 41 -17.46 9.01 10.48
C THR A 41 -18.06 9.83 11.61
N GLY A 42 -17.57 11.04 11.85
CA GLY A 42 -17.93 11.87 13.00
C GLY A 42 -17.39 11.32 14.32
N THR A 43 -16.32 10.53 14.29
CA THR A 43 -15.67 9.91 15.46
C THR A 43 -14.38 10.64 15.84
N ASN A 44 -13.68 10.15 16.85
CA ASN A 44 -12.37 10.67 17.29
C ASN A 44 -11.24 9.66 17.06
N ILE A 45 -11.34 8.85 16.03
CA ILE A 45 -10.33 7.83 15.69
C ILE A 45 -8.93 8.43 15.46
N ASP A 46 -8.84 9.70 15.05
CA ASP A 46 -7.61 10.48 14.92
C ASP A 46 -6.84 10.68 16.24
N LYS A 47 -7.49 10.39 17.37
CA LYS A 47 -6.90 10.47 18.72
C LYS A 47 -6.71 9.11 19.38
N MET A 48 -6.96 8.04 18.62
CA MET A 48 -6.90 6.67 19.09
C MET A 48 -5.67 5.96 18.54
N GLY A 49 -5.12 5.03 19.34
CA GLY A 49 -4.15 4.06 18.86
C GLY A 49 -4.80 2.73 18.48
N TYR A 50 -4.08 1.89 17.75
CA TYR A 50 -4.57 0.58 17.29
C TYR A 50 -5.07 -0.34 18.43
N SER A 51 -4.53 -0.16 19.64
CA SER A 51 -4.91 -0.94 20.82
C SER A 51 -6.07 -0.33 21.60
N ASP A 52 -6.57 0.85 21.21
CA ASP A 52 -7.69 1.47 21.92
C ASP A 52 -9.01 0.76 21.57
N PRO A 53 -9.88 0.56 22.59
CA PRO A 53 -11.15 -0.10 22.37
C PRO A 53 -12.00 0.63 21.30
N GLY A 54 -12.50 -0.12 20.33
CA GLY A 54 -13.36 0.40 19.28
C GLY A 54 -12.62 1.01 18.07
N TYR A 55 -11.30 1.14 18.09
CA TYR A 55 -10.54 1.63 16.93
C TYR A 55 -10.88 0.83 15.66
N TRP A 56 -10.75 -0.48 15.73
CA TRP A 56 -10.98 -1.36 14.59
C TRP A 56 -12.44 -1.46 14.18
N ASP A 57 -13.40 -1.29 15.10
CA ASP A 57 -14.82 -1.21 14.76
C ASP A 57 -15.09 0.01 13.87
N ILE A 58 -14.59 1.19 14.26
CA ILE A 58 -14.72 2.43 13.48
C ILE A 58 -14.01 2.27 12.11
N TYR A 59 -12.82 1.67 12.10
CA TYR A 59 -12.03 1.50 10.88
C TYR A 59 -12.72 0.58 9.87
N VAL A 60 -13.25 -0.56 10.32
CA VAL A 60 -14.00 -1.50 9.46
C VAL A 60 -15.31 -0.85 8.96
N ASP A 61 -16.07 -0.21 9.86
CA ASP A 61 -17.31 0.48 9.50
C ASP A 61 -17.09 1.61 8.49
N PHE A 62 -15.96 2.31 8.56
CA PHE A 62 -15.57 3.33 7.59
C PHE A 62 -15.46 2.72 6.19
N TRP A 63 -14.63 1.69 5.99
CA TRP A 63 -14.41 1.09 4.68
C TRP A 63 -15.68 0.49 4.08
N LEU A 64 -16.45 -0.24 4.90
CA LEU A 64 -17.73 -0.79 4.47
C LEU A 64 -18.76 0.30 4.17
N GLY A 65 -18.76 1.38 4.97
CA GLY A 65 -19.60 2.56 4.77
C GLY A 65 -19.26 3.34 3.49
N MET A 66 -18.03 3.22 3.00
CA MET A 66 -17.55 3.80 1.74
C MET A 66 -17.77 2.85 0.55
N GLY A 67 -18.28 1.64 0.75
CA GLY A 67 -18.62 0.69 -0.32
C GLY A 67 -17.44 -0.15 -0.81
N TYR A 68 -16.43 -0.37 0.01
CA TYR A 68 -15.30 -1.24 -0.30
C TYR A 68 -15.63 -2.72 -0.11
N ASP A 69 -14.98 -3.57 -0.91
CA ASP A 69 -15.08 -5.03 -0.84
C ASP A 69 -13.98 -5.64 0.04
N CYS A 70 -13.04 -4.81 0.50
CA CYS A 70 -11.91 -5.22 1.34
C CYS A 70 -11.58 -4.15 2.38
N ILE A 71 -10.86 -4.57 3.41
CA ILE A 71 -10.29 -3.70 4.43
C ILE A 71 -8.77 -3.60 4.18
N PRO A 72 -8.26 -2.47 3.69
CA PRO A 72 -6.82 -2.26 3.60
C PRO A 72 -6.23 -2.14 5.01
N MET A 73 -5.18 -2.89 5.30
CA MET A 73 -4.59 -2.90 6.63
C MET A 73 -3.09 -3.19 6.57
N GLU A 74 -2.29 -2.39 7.26
CA GLU A 74 -0.87 -2.65 7.45
C GLU A 74 -0.46 -2.33 8.89
N ILE A 75 0.46 -3.14 9.42
CA ILE A 75 0.99 -2.98 10.77
C ILE A 75 2.51 -2.85 10.67
N PRO A 76 3.13 -1.88 11.36
CA PRO A 76 4.57 -1.70 11.32
C PRO A 76 5.31 -2.86 11.99
N LEU A 77 6.56 -3.11 11.55
CA LEU A 77 7.47 -3.97 12.27
C LEU A 77 7.71 -3.41 13.68
N LYS A 78 7.91 -4.30 14.64
CA LYS A 78 8.33 -3.95 16.02
C LYS A 78 9.78 -3.45 16.09
N CYS A 79 10.23 -2.77 15.05
CA CYS A 79 11.54 -2.15 14.97
C CYS A 79 11.46 -0.74 15.56
N PRO A 80 12.09 -0.44 16.71
CA PRO A 80 12.08 0.90 17.26
C PRO A 80 12.72 1.91 16.30
N LEU A 81 12.07 3.04 16.13
CA LEU A 81 12.60 4.18 15.40
C LEU A 81 13.01 5.29 16.37
N GLY A 82 13.92 6.17 15.97
CA GLY A 82 14.34 7.30 16.80
C GLY A 82 13.16 8.22 17.15
N GLU A 83 13.22 8.91 18.28
CA GLU A 83 12.17 9.85 18.68
C GLU A 83 11.97 10.94 17.63
N GLY A 84 10.71 11.19 17.23
CA GLY A 84 10.36 12.15 16.19
C GLY A 84 10.10 11.56 14.79
N HIS A 85 10.27 10.26 14.60
CA HIS A 85 9.79 9.59 13.40
C HIS A 85 8.24 9.68 13.33
N GLY A 86 7.72 10.03 12.17
CA GLY A 86 6.29 10.16 11.91
C GLY A 86 5.75 11.60 11.90
N ALA A 87 6.48 12.57 12.44
CA ALA A 87 6.04 13.98 12.46
C ALA A 87 6.79 14.88 11.47
N ALA A 88 7.89 14.40 10.88
CA ALA A 88 8.63 15.13 9.86
C ALA A 88 8.92 14.16 8.73
N SER A 89 8.73 14.64 7.53
CA SER A 89 9.16 13.96 6.33
C SER A 89 10.49 13.26 6.54
N GLU A 90 10.46 11.94 6.38
CA GLU A 90 11.54 11.16 5.81
C GLU A 90 12.95 11.39 6.38
N GLY A 91 13.39 10.46 7.21
CA GLY A 91 14.79 10.19 7.42
C GLY A 91 15.66 11.39 7.81
N SER A 92 15.32 12.07 8.90
CA SER A 92 16.31 12.94 9.49
C SER A 92 17.53 12.08 9.85
N GLU A 93 18.69 12.39 9.28
CA GLU A 93 19.97 11.72 9.58
C GLU A 93 20.28 11.67 11.09
N SER A 94 19.75 12.64 11.85
CA SER A 94 19.85 12.68 13.30
C SER A 94 19.11 11.54 14.00
N LEU A 95 18.12 10.94 13.35
CA LEU A 95 17.25 9.89 13.86
C LEU A 95 17.73 8.47 13.47
N ALA A 96 18.78 8.37 12.63
CA ALA A 96 19.35 7.10 12.22
C ALA A 96 19.82 6.27 13.44
N MET A 97 19.32 5.05 13.55
CA MET A 97 19.58 4.12 14.63
C MET A 97 20.82 3.24 14.38
N ILE A 98 21.14 2.99 13.10
CA ILE A 98 22.21 2.08 12.68
C ILE A 98 23.19 2.82 11.79
N ARG A 99 24.36 3.18 12.33
CA ARG A 99 25.42 3.90 11.63
C ARG A 99 26.70 3.08 11.43
N ASN A 100 26.82 1.96 12.15
CA ASN A 100 27.96 1.07 12.16
C ASN A 100 27.57 -0.31 12.68
N TRP A 101 28.50 -1.28 12.63
CA TRP A 101 28.26 -2.66 13.08
C TRP A 101 27.88 -2.76 14.56
N LYS A 102 28.46 -1.91 15.43
CA LYS A 102 28.10 -1.90 16.86
C LYS A 102 26.65 -1.49 17.09
N ASP A 103 26.15 -0.54 16.32
CA ASP A 103 24.73 -0.13 16.39
C ASP A 103 23.83 -1.28 15.90
N TYR A 104 24.20 -1.95 14.79
CA TYR A 104 23.47 -3.10 14.25
C TYR A 104 23.39 -4.26 15.25
N GLU A 105 24.53 -4.61 15.89
CA GLU A 105 24.61 -5.70 16.88
C GLU A 105 23.81 -5.41 18.15
N ASN A 106 23.73 -4.14 18.56
CA ASN A 106 23.00 -3.71 19.75
C ASN A 106 21.56 -3.27 19.47
N TYR A 107 21.15 -3.21 18.20
CA TYR A 107 19.78 -2.83 17.87
C TYR A 107 18.81 -3.90 18.35
N PRO A 108 17.69 -3.53 19.01
CA PRO A 108 16.74 -4.48 19.57
C PRO A 108 15.83 -5.07 18.50
N TRP A 109 16.40 -5.88 17.62
CA TRP A 109 15.66 -6.54 16.55
C TRP A 109 14.51 -7.38 17.12
N PRO A 110 13.30 -7.29 16.53
CA PRO A 110 12.19 -8.14 16.96
C PRO A 110 12.46 -9.61 16.64
N ASP A 111 11.77 -10.48 17.38
CA ASP A 111 11.76 -11.91 17.08
C ASP A 111 11.09 -12.15 15.71
N GLU A 112 11.75 -12.93 14.86
CA GLU A 112 11.22 -13.26 13.53
C GLU A 112 9.91 -14.06 13.59
N SER A 113 9.63 -14.77 14.67
CA SER A 113 8.34 -15.44 14.85
C SER A 113 7.19 -14.49 15.23
N ASN A 114 7.51 -13.26 15.69
CA ASN A 114 6.52 -12.26 16.12
C ASN A 114 6.97 -10.84 15.75
N PRO A 115 7.17 -10.55 14.44
CA PRO A 115 7.77 -9.28 14.00
C PRO A 115 6.81 -8.08 14.04
N ILE A 116 5.49 -8.31 14.10
CA ILE A 116 4.43 -7.29 14.19
C ILE A 116 3.42 -7.64 15.29
N GLU A 117 2.46 -6.75 15.55
CA GLU A 117 1.30 -7.05 16.41
C GLU A 117 0.19 -7.74 15.61
N PHE A 118 0.24 -9.09 15.51
CA PHE A 118 -0.73 -9.89 14.74
C PHE A 118 -2.16 -9.82 15.27
N GLU A 119 -2.35 -9.56 16.58
CA GLU A 119 -3.66 -9.49 17.19
C GLU A 119 -4.58 -8.43 16.57
N HIS A 120 -4.03 -7.42 15.91
CA HIS A 120 -4.83 -6.44 15.16
C HIS A 120 -5.51 -7.09 13.96
N PHE A 121 -4.81 -7.97 13.22
CA PHE A 121 -5.40 -8.75 12.13
C PHE A 121 -6.45 -9.73 12.64
N ASP A 122 -6.20 -10.40 13.77
CA ASP A 122 -7.17 -11.29 14.40
C ASP A 122 -8.43 -10.55 14.85
N THR A 123 -8.28 -9.31 15.32
CA THR A 123 -9.39 -8.46 15.72
C THR A 123 -10.24 -8.08 14.51
N VAL A 124 -9.63 -7.57 13.44
CA VAL A 124 -10.34 -7.20 12.21
C VAL A 124 -10.98 -8.41 11.56
N ALA A 125 -10.32 -9.58 11.58
CA ALA A 125 -10.87 -10.84 11.05
C ALA A 125 -12.20 -11.25 11.71
N LYS A 126 -12.43 -10.87 12.97
CA LYS A 126 -13.69 -11.13 13.69
C LYS A 126 -14.78 -10.09 13.41
N LEU A 127 -14.40 -8.89 12.96
CA LEU A 127 -15.31 -7.77 12.70
C LEU A 127 -15.84 -7.76 11.26
N ILE A 128 -15.08 -8.27 10.30
CA ILE A 128 -15.47 -8.24 8.89
C ILE A 128 -16.63 -9.20 8.63
N PRO A 129 -17.67 -8.77 7.87
CA PRO A 129 -18.77 -9.66 7.48
C PRO A 129 -18.35 -10.66 6.41
N GLU A 130 -19.20 -11.65 6.16
CA GLU A 130 -19.06 -12.55 5.02
C GLU A 130 -18.94 -11.78 3.70
N GLY A 131 -18.09 -12.24 2.79
CA GLY A 131 -17.82 -11.59 1.51
C GLY A 131 -16.73 -10.50 1.57
N VAL A 132 -16.23 -10.14 2.76
CA VAL A 132 -15.14 -9.18 2.93
C VAL A 132 -13.85 -9.89 3.28
N LYS A 133 -12.73 -9.40 2.76
CA LYS A 133 -11.37 -9.84 3.12
C LYS A 133 -10.49 -8.65 3.51
N ILE A 134 -9.45 -8.95 4.24
CA ILE A 134 -8.38 -7.99 4.53
C ILE A 134 -7.37 -8.01 3.36
N VAL A 135 -6.96 -6.83 2.90
CA VAL A 135 -5.77 -6.65 2.07
C VAL A 135 -4.66 -6.20 3.02
N GLY A 136 -3.85 -7.15 3.44
CA GLY A 136 -2.95 -7.01 4.59
C GLY A 136 -1.48 -7.05 4.24
N GLY A 137 -0.65 -6.39 5.07
CA GLY A 137 0.80 -6.41 4.93
C GLY A 137 1.54 -5.66 6.02
N VAL A 138 2.83 -5.50 5.82
CA VAL A 138 3.72 -4.69 6.67
C VAL A 138 3.70 -3.25 6.21
N CYS A 139 3.63 -2.30 7.14
CA CYS A 139 3.86 -0.88 6.87
C CYS A 139 5.35 -0.66 6.56
N MET A 140 5.63 0.03 5.47
CA MET A 140 6.96 0.24 4.88
C MET A 140 7.64 -1.05 4.39
N GLY A 141 8.36 -0.94 3.29
CA GLY A 141 9.08 -2.04 2.66
C GLY A 141 10.57 -2.09 3.01
N PRO A 142 11.31 -2.98 2.34
CA PRO A 142 12.74 -3.15 2.62
C PRO A 142 13.56 -1.87 2.43
N TYR A 143 13.26 -1.07 1.40
CA TYR A 143 13.97 0.19 1.18
C TYR A 143 13.62 1.22 2.25
N GLU A 144 12.34 1.44 2.50
CA GLU A 144 11.90 2.44 3.48
C GLU A 144 12.39 2.11 4.88
N TRP A 145 12.24 0.86 5.36
CA TRP A 145 12.77 0.46 6.65
C TRP A 145 14.27 0.65 6.76
N THR A 146 15.03 0.24 5.74
CA THR A 146 16.49 0.39 5.77
C THR A 146 16.89 1.86 5.77
N SER A 147 16.23 2.69 4.94
CA SER A 147 16.50 4.13 4.91
C SER A 147 16.09 4.85 6.20
N GLN A 148 15.05 4.39 6.88
CA GLN A 148 14.67 4.92 8.20
C GLN A 148 15.70 4.55 9.28
N LEU A 149 16.17 3.30 9.28
CA LEU A 149 17.12 2.83 10.30
C LEU A 149 18.52 3.40 10.11
N MET A 150 18.98 3.58 8.88
CA MET A 150 20.34 4.02 8.58
C MET A 150 20.45 5.52 8.26
N GLY A 151 19.33 6.20 7.99
CA GLY A 151 19.30 7.50 7.33
C GLY A 151 19.62 7.38 5.84
N VAL A 152 19.00 8.20 5.00
CA VAL A 152 19.22 8.16 3.54
C VAL A 152 20.66 8.44 3.16
N MET A 153 21.28 9.46 3.77
CA MET A 153 22.70 9.79 3.53
C MET A 153 23.62 8.75 4.16
N GLY A 154 23.32 8.31 5.39
CA GLY A 154 24.08 7.26 6.08
C GLY A 154 24.13 5.98 5.27
N MET A 155 22.99 5.51 4.78
CA MET A 155 22.89 4.35 3.87
C MET A 155 23.68 4.59 2.58
N SER A 156 23.59 5.79 1.99
CA SER A 156 24.32 6.11 0.74
C SER A 156 25.83 6.07 0.90
N TYR A 157 26.37 6.53 2.02
CA TYR A 157 27.79 6.41 2.32
C TYR A 157 28.18 4.96 2.62
N ALA A 158 27.36 4.25 3.43
CA ALA A 158 27.63 2.86 3.79
C ALA A 158 27.62 1.92 2.57
N LEU A 159 26.85 2.21 1.52
CA LEU A 159 26.89 1.46 0.26
C LEU A 159 28.28 1.48 -0.39
N ILE A 160 29.14 2.46 -0.08
CA ILE A 160 30.50 2.59 -0.60
C ILE A 160 31.54 2.10 0.42
N ASP A 161 31.41 2.55 1.68
CA ASP A 161 32.43 2.37 2.70
C ASP A 161 32.26 1.07 3.50
N GLU A 162 31.03 0.63 3.72
CA GLU A 162 30.67 -0.53 4.53
C GLU A 162 29.50 -1.33 3.92
N PRO A 163 29.61 -1.80 2.65
CA PRO A 163 28.50 -2.46 1.96
C PRO A 163 27.97 -3.70 2.70
N GLY A 164 28.81 -4.41 3.44
CA GLY A 164 28.39 -5.54 4.25
C GLY A 164 27.42 -5.17 5.39
N LEU A 165 27.49 -3.95 5.92
CA LEU A 165 26.50 -3.46 6.89
C LEU A 165 25.14 -3.24 6.21
N VAL A 166 25.15 -2.66 5.01
CA VAL A 166 23.91 -2.45 4.23
C VAL A 166 23.28 -3.80 3.88
N ASP A 167 24.09 -4.77 3.42
CA ASP A 167 23.63 -6.14 3.15
C ASP A 167 22.92 -6.73 4.39
N ALA A 168 23.55 -6.62 5.57
CA ALA A 168 23.00 -7.17 6.81
C ALA A 168 21.68 -6.52 7.23
N VAL A 169 21.54 -5.19 7.07
CA VAL A 169 20.29 -4.49 7.41
C VAL A 169 19.16 -4.87 6.45
N PHE A 170 19.41 -4.86 5.13
CA PHE A 170 18.41 -5.29 4.15
C PHE A 170 18.00 -6.76 4.33
N GLU A 171 18.95 -7.65 4.61
CA GLU A 171 18.67 -9.06 4.86
C GLU A 171 17.81 -9.23 6.11
N LYS A 172 18.13 -8.53 7.19
CA LYS A 172 17.35 -8.62 8.45
C LYS A 172 15.94 -8.08 8.29
N ILE A 173 15.78 -6.91 7.68
CA ILE A 173 14.45 -6.34 7.39
C ILE A 173 13.67 -7.26 6.45
N GLY A 174 14.29 -7.72 5.36
CA GLY A 174 13.67 -8.65 4.43
C GLY A 174 13.20 -9.95 5.08
N SER A 175 13.97 -10.48 6.05
CA SER A 175 13.59 -11.67 6.84
C SER A 175 12.36 -11.41 7.70
N LEU A 176 12.29 -10.27 8.38
CA LEU A 176 11.14 -9.88 9.21
C LEU A 176 9.86 -9.68 8.38
N ILE A 177 9.96 -8.99 7.24
CA ILE A 177 8.83 -8.80 6.31
C ILE A 177 8.37 -10.16 5.77
N HIS A 178 9.28 -10.99 5.28
CA HIS A 178 8.94 -12.32 4.76
C HIS A 178 8.29 -13.21 5.82
N SER A 179 8.80 -13.19 7.06
CA SER A 179 8.17 -13.95 8.15
C SER A 179 6.76 -13.46 8.47
N THR A 180 6.52 -12.14 8.39
CA THR A 180 5.18 -11.56 8.54
C THR A 180 4.25 -12.07 7.43
N ASP A 181 4.64 -11.92 6.17
CA ASP A 181 3.80 -12.28 5.03
C ASP A 181 3.53 -13.78 4.97
N LYS A 182 4.49 -14.61 5.41
CA LYS A 182 4.29 -16.04 5.56
C LYS A 182 3.18 -16.37 6.56
N GLN A 183 3.09 -15.66 7.68
CA GLN A 183 2.04 -15.85 8.67
C GLN A 183 0.70 -15.29 8.16
N LEU A 184 0.66 -14.05 7.66
CA LEU A 184 -0.54 -13.45 7.08
C LEU A 184 -1.08 -14.26 5.90
N GLY A 185 -0.20 -14.81 5.07
CA GLY A 185 -0.57 -15.66 3.94
C GLY A 185 -1.42 -16.85 4.33
N THR A 186 -1.27 -17.40 5.53
CA THR A 186 -2.05 -18.56 6.02
C THR A 186 -3.40 -18.18 6.64
N MET A 187 -3.66 -16.91 6.93
CA MET A 187 -4.91 -16.46 7.54
C MET A 187 -6.05 -16.43 6.51
N ASP A 188 -7.15 -17.10 6.78
CA ASP A 188 -8.33 -17.13 5.88
C ASP A 188 -8.96 -15.74 5.68
N ALA A 189 -8.86 -14.86 6.65
CA ALA A 189 -9.38 -13.49 6.56
C ALA A 189 -8.59 -12.62 5.58
N ILE A 190 -7.33 -12.96 5.28
CA ILE A 190 -6.50 -12.25 4.30
C ILE A 190 -6.87 -12.72 2.90
N GLY A 191 -7.30 -11.80 2.03
CA GLY A 191 -7.64 -12.07 0.64
C GLY A 191 -6.52 -11.74 -0.34
N ALA A 192 -5.67 -10.78 -0.01
CA ALA A 192 -4.47 -10.40 -0.76
C ALA A 192 -3.38 -9.92 0.20
N LEU A 193 -2.12 -10.14 -0.16
CA LEU A 193 -0.99 -9.50 0.53
C LEU A 193 -0.61 -8.20 -0.18
N ARG A 194 -0.08 -7.26 0.58
CA ARG A 194 0.39 -5.99 0.04
C ARG A 194 1.67 -5.51 0.71
N GLN A 195 2.43 -4.68 -0.01
CA GLN A 195 3.59 -3.98 0.50
C GLN A 195 3.58 -2.53 0.02
N GLY A 196 3.77 -1.58 0.94
CA GLY A 196 4.19 -0.22 0.63
C GLY A 196 5.71 -0.14 0.68
N ASP A 197 6.33 0.44 -0.35
CA ASP A 197 7.78 0.73 -0.36
C ASP A 197 8.07 1.79 -1.42
N ASP A 198 8.24 3.02 -1.02
CA ASP A 198 8.43 4.14 -1.94
C ASP A 198 9.85 4.13 -2.52
N LEU A 199 9.96 3.61 -3.74
CA LEU A 199 11.25 3.38 -4.40
C LEU A 199 11.73 4.55 -5.26
N GLY A 200 10.88 5.56 -5.48
CA GLY A 200 11.20 6.60 -6.45
C GLY A 200 10.69 7.99 -6.07
N PHE A 201 11.23 8.94 -6.78
CA PHE A 201 10.77 10.31 -6.79
C PHE A 201 10.40 10.74 -8.23
N LYS A 202 10.10 12.00 -8.46
CA LYS A 202 9.48 12.46 -9.70
C LYS A 202 10.23 12.08 -10.99
N THR A 203 11.56 12.02 -10.96
CA THR A 203 12.39 11.82 -12.17
C THR A 203 13.06 10.46 -12.27
N SER A 204 13.24 9.73 -11.18
CA SER A 204 13.92 8.42 -11.17
C SER A 204 13.63 7.66 -9.87
N THR A 205 14.18 6.45 -9.76
CA THR A 205 14.28 5.70 -8.51
C THR A 205 15.28 6.36 -7.54
N PHE A 206 15.09 6.19 -6.23
CA PHE A 206 16.01 6.68 -5.19
C PHE A 206 17.36 5.96 -5.26
N LEU A 207 17.32 4.65 -5.34
CA LEU A 207 18.50 3.83 -5.60
C LEU A 207 18.62 3.55 -7.10
N LYS A 208 19.85 3.37 -7.59
CA LYS A 208 20.07 2.89 -8.96
C LYS A 208 19.38 1.53 -9.16
N PRO A 209 18.85 1.22 -10.37
CA PRO A 209 18.18 -0.04 -10.64
C PRO A 209 18.97 -1.28 -10.21
N GLU A 210 20.30 -1.26 -10.36
CA GLU A 210 21.17 -2.36 -9.97
C GLU A 210 21.14 -2.61 -8.46
N LEU A 211 21.06 -1.54 -7.65
CA LEU A 211 20.96 -1.64 -6.20
C LEU A 211 19.57 -2.12 -5.76
N LEU A 212 18.50 -1.71 -6.45
CA LEU A 212 17.17 -2.27 -6.20
C LEU A 212 17.13 -3.77 -6.49
N ARG A 213 17.77 -4.21 -7.57
CA ARG A 213 17.90 -5.65 -7.91
C ARG A 213 18.71 -6.42 -6.88
N GLN A 214 19.71 -5.78 -6.29
CA GLN A 214 20.55 -6.39 -5.26
C GLN A 214 19.86 -6.47 -3.90
N TYR A 215 19.23 -5.38 -3.46
CA TYR A 215 18.81 -5.22 -2.07
C TYR A 215 17.30 -5.37 -1.83
N VAL A 216 16.46 -4.89 -2.76
CA VAL A 216 15.01 -4.80 -2.55
C VAL A 216 14.29 -5.98 -3.19
N PHE A 217 14.53 -6.21 -4.49
CA PHE A 217 13.77 -7.21 -5.24
C PHE A 217 13.96 -8.66 -4.80
N PRO A 218 15.08 -9.07 -4.14
CA PRO A 218 15.16 -10.41 -3.54
C PRO A 218 14.10 -10.63 -2.44
N THR A 219 13.79 -9.60 -1.65
CA THR A 219 12.70 -9.66 -0.67
C THR A 219 11.34 -9.72 -1.36
N TYR A 220 11.10 -8.87 -2.37
CA TYR A 220 9.83 -8.90 -3.13
C TYR A 220 9.56 -10.27 -3.74
N LYS A 221 10.56 -10.90 -4.35
CA LYS A 221 10.41 -12.26 -4.92
C LYS A 221 9.95 -13.27 -3.86
N LYS A 222 10.53 -13.21 -2.66
CA LYS A 222 10.18 -14.13 -1.56
C LYS A 222 8.76 -13.92 -1.06
N ILE A 223 8.35 -12.65 -0.84
CA ILE A 223 7.01 -12.35 -0.31
C ILE A 223 5.91 -12.58 -1.34
N VAL A 224 6.15 -12.29 -2.62
CA VAL A 224 5.22 -12.60 -3.70
C VAL A 224 5.08 -14.12 -3.89
N GLU A 225 6.19 -14.87 -3.87
CA GLU A 225 6.16 -16.34 -3.91
C GLU A 225 5.34 -16.92 -2.75
N GLU A 226 5.49 -16.37 -1.54
CA GLU A 226 4.72 -16.81 -0.38
C GLU A 226 3.22 -16.48 -0.52
N ALA A 227 2.87 -15.31 -1.06
CA ALA A 227 1.48 -14.96 -1.37
C ALA A 227 0.87 -15.97 -2.36
N HIS A 228 1.54 -16.19 -3.48
CA HIS A 228 1.07 -17.11 -4.54
C HIS A 228 0.95 -18.54 -4.06
N LYS A 229 1.88 -19.02 -3.23
CA LYS A 229 1.86 -20.35 -2.61
C LYS A 229 0.61 -20.58 -1.75
N ASN A 230 0.09 -19.50 -1.15
CA ASN A 230 -1.16 -19.51 -0.39
C ASN A 230 -2.39 -19.14 -1.24
N GLY A 231 -2.25 -19.05 -2.57
CA GLY A 231 -3.33 -18.72 -3.51
C GLY A 231 -3.81 -17.26 -3.44
N LYS A 232 -2.98 -16.35 -2.94
CA LYS A 232 -3.31 -14.93 -2.76
C LYS A 232 -2.54 -14.06 -3.74
N PRO A 233 -3.17 -13.04 -4.35
CA PRO A 233 -2.46 -12.05 -5.13
C PRO A 233 -1.66 -11.12 -4.23
N PHE A 234 -0.64 -10.47 -4.84
CA PHE A 234 0.22 -9.52 -4.19
C PHE A 234 0.11 -8.13 -4.82
N ILE A 235 -0.05 -7.11 -3.99
CA ILE A 235 -0.19 -5.71 -4.38
C ILE A 235 1.06 -4.94 -3.93
N LEU A 236 1.73 -4.23 -4.83
CA LEU A 236 2.78 -3.29 -4.51
C LEU A 236 2.25 -1.85 -4.57
N HIS A 237 2.34 -1.12 -3.46
CA HIS A 237 2.26 0.33 -3.46
C HIS A 237 3.68 0.90 -3.51
N SER A 238 3.95 1.74 -4.49
CA SER A 238 5.25 2.42 -4.59
C SER A 238 5.10 3.72 -5.35
N CYS A 239 5.45 4.83 -4.71
CA CYS A 239 5.43 6.16 -5.30
C CYS A 239 6.62 6.41 -6.21
N GLY A 240 6.50 7.44 -7.03
CA GLY A 240 7.57 7.95 -7.87
C GLY A 240 7.73 7.26 -9.22
N ASN A 241 8.80 7.62 -9.91
CA ASN A 241 9.09 7.14 -11.26
C ASN A 241 9.87 5.82 -11.22
N LEU A 242 9.17 4.73 -11.52
CA LEU A 242 9.71 3.36 -11.54
C LEU A 242 9.91 2.81 -12.96
N ALA A 243 9.89 3.66 -13.99
CA ALA A 243 9.96 3.22 -15.40
C ALA A 243 11.18 2.33 -15.71
N ALA A 244 12.31 2.58 -15.03
CA ALA A 244 13.52 1.80 -15.21
C ALA A 244 13.48 0.37 -14.63
N VAL A 245 12.44 0.05 -13.82
CA VAL A 245 12.34 -1.23 -13.09
C VAL A 245 10.97 -1.89 -13.17
N TYR A 246 10.05 -1.40 -14.03
CA TYR A 246 8.74 -2.05 -14.17
C TYR A 246 8.84 -3.50 -14.64
N ASP A 247 9.77 -3.82 -15.54
CA ASP A 247 9.94 -5.21 -15.98
C ASP A 247 10.47 -6.11 -14.85
N ASP A 248 11.34 -5.60 -14.00
CA ASP A 248 11.78 -6.32 -12.80
C ASP A 248 10.60 -6.60 -11.83
N ILE A 249 9.75 -5.59 -11.58
CA ILE A 249 8.58 -5.71 -10.71
C ILE A 249 7.56 -6.70 -11.29
N ILE A 250 7.30 -6.58 -12.59
CA ILE A 250 6.24 -7.34 -13.27
C ILE A 250 6.69 -8.78 -13.56
N ASP A 251 7.83 -8.94 -14.24
CA ASP A 251 8.23 -10.24 -14.78
C ASP A 251 9.11 -11.04 -13.81
N ASP A 252 9.98 -10.36 -13.06
CA ASP A 252 10.91 -11.01 -12.15
C ASP A 252 10.30 -11.23 -10.77
N CYS A 253 9.71 -10.16 -10.17
CA CYS A 253 9.06 -10.26 -8.85
C CYS A 253 7.65 -10.82 -8.92
N LYS A 254 6.99 -10.82 -10.11
CA LYS A 254 5.65 -11.36 -10.32
C LYS A 254 4.55 -10.66 -9.51
N VAL A 255 4.68 -9.36 -9.28
CA VAL A 255 3.64 -8.55 -8.61
C VAL A 255 2.37 -8.56 -9.46
N ASP A 256 1.20 -8.82 -8.84
CA ASP A 256 -0.08 -8.94 -9.55
C ASP A 256 -0.74 -7.59 -9.83
N ALA A 257 -0.61 -6.65 -8.88
CA ALA A 257 -1.20 -5.33 -9.01
C ALA A 257 -0.30 -4.22 -8.45
N LYS A 258 -0.37 -3.05 -9.06
CA LYS A 258 0.40 -1.87 -8.66
C LYS A 258 -0.53 -0.72 -8.26
N HIS A 259 -0.21 -0.07 -7.19
CA HIS A 259 -0.55 1.26 -6.70
C HIS A 259 0.80 1.94 -6.36
N SER A 260 1.12 3.22 -6.51
CA SER A 260 0.34 4.41 -6.73
C SER A 260 0.60 5.02 -8.11
N PHE A 261 -0.08 6.13 -8.43
CA PHE A 261 0.11 6.85 -9.69
C PHE A 261 0.03 8.36 -9.47
N GLU A 262 0.88 9.09 -10.18
CA GLU A 262 0.90 10.55 -10.22
C GLU A 262 0.82 10.99 -11.68
N ASP A 263 -0.16 11.82 -12.05
CA ASP A 263 -0.34 12.29 -13.44
C ASP A 263 0.89 13.03 -13.96
N ALA A 264 1.66 13.68 -13.08
CA ALA A 264 2.91 14.35 -13.42
C ALA A 264 4.07 13.39 -13.81
N ILE A 265 3.96 12.10 -13.48
CA ILE A 265 4.97 11.06 -13.77
C ILE A 265 4.44 10.13 -14.87
N MET A 266 3.36 9.43 -14.59
CA MET A 266 2.69 8.51 -15.53
C MET A 266 1.22 8.38 -15.13
N PRO A 267 0.30 9.02 -15.87
CA PRO A 267 -1.14 8.84 -15.64
C PRO A 267 -1.55 7.37 -15.68
N VAL A 268 -2.47 6.98 -14.81
CA VAL A 268 -2.90 5.56 -14.71
C VAL A 268 -3.41 5.00 -16.03
N GLY A 269 -4.08 5.81 -16.85
CA GLY A 269 -4.54 5.39 -18.18
C GLY A 269 -3.42 5.07 -19.17
N GLU A 270 -2.26 5.75 -19.04
CA GLU A 270 -1.06 5.43 -19.84
C GLU A 270 -0.39 4.16 -19.33
N PHE A 271 -0.26 4.02 -18.03
CA PHE A 271 0.23 2.77 -17.43
C PHE A 271 -0.63 1.58 -17.83
N LYS A 272 -1.95 1.72 -17.78
CA LYS A 272 -2.91 0.69 -18.20
C LYS A 272 -2.67 0.24 -19.64
N LYS A 273 -2.44 1.18 -20.57
CA LYS A 273 -2.16 0.87 -21.98
C LYS A 273 -0.85 0.10 -22.14
N GLN A 274 0.19 0.49 -21.41
CA GLN A 274 1.53 -0.09 -21.56
C GLN A 274 1.65 -1.45 -20.84
N TYR A 275 1.18 -1.54 -19.62
CA TYR A 275 1.45 -2.66 -18.71
C TYR A 275 0.21 -3.42 -18.26
N GLY A 276 -1.00 -2.91 -18.47
CA GLY A 276 -2.25 -3.47 -17.93
C GLY A 276 -2.59 -4.90 -18.36
N LYS A 277 -1.92 -5.43 -19.41
CA LYS A 277 -2.00 -6.85 -19.78
C LYS A 277 -1.15 -7.76 -18.87
N ARG A 278 -0.17 -7.19 -18.18
CA ARG A 278 0.83 -7.93 -17.37
C ARG A 278 0.60 -7.71 -15.88
N ILE A 279 0.20 -6.51 -15.48
CA ILE A 279 -0.03 -6.12 -14.09
C ILE A 279 -1.30 -5.26 -13.99
N THR A 280 -2.08 -5.44 -12.94
CA THR A 280 -3.30 -4.66 -12.71
C THR A 280 -2.97 -3.31 -12.08
N PRO A 281 -3.32 -2.16 -12.69
CA PRO A 281 -3.27 -0.88 -11.99
C PRO A 281 -4.44 -0.74 -11.03
N LEU A 282 -4.19 -0.17 -9.84
CA LEU A 282 -5.19 0.12 -8.83
C LEU A 282 -5.19 1.63 -8.51
N GLY A 283 -6.36 2.23 -8.34
CA GLY A 283 -6.49 3.65 -8.09
C GLY A 283 -5.99 4.51 -9.26
N GLY A 284 -5.35 5.62 -8.94
CA GLY A 284 -4.66 6.47 -9.89
C GLY A 284 -5.40 7.75 -10.25
N LEU A 285 -6.46 8.12 -9.52
CA LEU A 285 -7.01 9.46 -9.64
C LEU A 285 -6.09 10.44 -8.92
N ASP A 286 -5.69 11.48 -9.63
CA ASP A 286 -4.75 12.47 -9.12
C ASP A 286 -5.30 13.18 -7.87
N VAL A 287 -4.54 13.11 -6.77
CA VAL A 287 -4.93 13.66 -5.47
C VAL A 287 -5.10 15.19 -5.55
N ASP A 288 -4.24 15.90 -6.29
CA ASP A 288 -4.35 17.34 -6.45
C ASP A 288 -5.63 17.73 -7.19
N VAL A 289 -6.02 16.96 -8.21
CA VAL A 289 -7.30 17.13 -8.91
C VAL A 289 -8.48 16.89 -7.96
N ILE A 290 -8.45 15.80 -7.16
CA ILE A 290 -9.52 15.53 -6.20
C ILE A 290 -9.65 16.67 -5.19
N CYS A 291 -8.54 17.21 -4.70
CA CYS A 291 -8.56 18.26 -3.70
C CYS A 291 -9.03 19.62 -4.24
N ARG A 292 -8.80 19.93 -5.51
CA ARG A 292 -8.96 21.32 -6.05
C ARG A 292 -10.07 21.49 -7.05
N ALA A 293 -10.54 20.42 -7.69
CA ALA A 293 -11.58 20.51 -8.70
C ALA A 293 -12.95 20.86 -8.10
N THR A 294 -13.79 21.52 -8.88
CA THR A 294 -15.21 21.60 -8.55
C THR A 294 -15.84 20.21 -8.62
N LEU A 295 -16.95 19.98 -7.92
CA LEU A 295 -17.63 18.68 -7.95
C LEU A 295 -18.02 18.25 -9.37
N ASP A 296 -18.45 19.18 -10.23
CA ASP A 296 -18.82 18.85 -11.62
C ASP A 296 -17.61 18.44 -12.46
N ASP A 297 -16.51 19.19 -12.35
CA ASP A 297 -15.25 18.85 -13.04
C ASP A 297 -14.67 17.55 -12.53
N LEU A 298 -14.72 17.31 -11.22
CA LEU A 298 -14.24 16.08 -10.60
C LEU A 298 -15.04 14.85 -11.08
N ARG A 299 -16.38 14.98 -11.14
CA ARG A 299 -17.23 13.91 -11.70
C ARG A 299 -16.92 13.63 -13.17
N ALA A 300 -16.69 14.67 -13.97
CA ALA A 300 -16.30 14.51 -15.36
C ALA A 300 -14.92 13.85 -15.51
N TYR A 301 -13.94 14.27 -14.69
CA TYR A 301 -12.62 13.65 -14.62
C TYR A 301 -12.70 12.18 -14.23
N THR A 302 -13.47 11.84 -13.19
CA THR A 302 -13.65 10.47 -12.72
C THR A 302 -14.24 9.57 -13.80
N ARG A 303 -15.31 10.01 -14.48
CA ARG A 303 -15.90 9.25 -15.61
C ARG A 303 -14.88 8.97 -16.71
N LYS A 304 -14.07 9.96 -17.07
CA LYS A 304 -13.01 9.81 -18.06
C LYS A 304 -11.98 8.76 -17.66
N GLN A 305 -11.59 8.73 -16.38
CA GLN A 305 -10.66 7.71 -15.89
C GLN A 305 -11.29 6.32 -15.87
N ILE A 306 -12.57 6.21 -15.49
CA ILE A 306 -13.32 4.95 -15.54
C ILE A 306 -13.36 4.41 -16.99
N GLU A 307 -13.71 5.24 -17.95
CA GLU A 307 -13.73 4.88 -19.38
C GLU A 307 -12.34 4.44 -19.87
N ALA A 308 -11.28 5.12 -19.42
CA ALA A 308 -9.90 4.81 -19.84
C ALA A 308 -9.33 3.54 -19.20
N CYS A 309 -9.76 3.19 -17.97
CA CYS A 309 -9.11 2.13 -17.19
C CYS A 309 -9.97 0.88 -16.98
N PHE A 310 -11.29 1.00 -16.99
CA PHE A 310 -12.20 -0.11 -16.66
C PHE A 310 -12.84 -0.79 -17.88
N TYR A 311 -12.42 -0.46 -19.10
CA TYR A 311 -13.01 -0.99 -20.35
C TYR A 311 -12.94 -2.53 -20.44
N ASP A 312 -11.94 -3.16 -19.84
CA ASP A 312 -11.72 -4.61 -19.80
C ASP A 312 -12.08 -5.24 -18.42
N GLY A 313 -12.46 -4.41 -17.44
CA GLY A 313 -12.79 -4.86 -16.08
C GLY A 313 -11.60 -5.05 -15.15
N PHE A 314 -10.36 -4.75 -15.57
CA PHE A 314 -9.17 -5.03 -14.77
C PHE A 314 -8.55 -3.74 -14.20
N TRP A 315 -9.32 -3.06 -13.39
CA TRP A 315 -8.95 -1.85 -12.66
C TRP A 315 -9.89 -1.65 -11.47
N ALA A 316 -9.39 -1.11 -10.38
CA ALA A 316 -10.19 -0.68 -9.24
C ALA A 316 -10.09 0.83 -9.07
N LEU A 317 -11.21 1.48 -8.75
CA LEU A 317 -11.31 2.93 -8.58
C LEU A 317 -10.71 3.34 -7.22
N GLY A 318 -9.90 4.38 -7.21
CA GLY A 318 -9.31 4.97 -6.02
C GLY A 318 -8.37 6.12 -6.37
N THR A 319 -7.78 6.72 -5.34
CA THR A 319 -6.79 7.79 -5.52
C THR A 319 -5.49 7.28 -6.12
N GLY A 320 -4.65 8.21 -6.54
CA GLY A 320 -3.29 7.90 -6.98
C GLY A 320 -2.32 7.67 -5.82
N ASN A 321 -2.75 7.89 -4.57
CA ASN A 321 -1.91 7.72 -3.39
C ASN A 321 -2.73 7.24 -2.18
N SER A 322 -3.26 8.14 -1.35
CA SER A 322 -3.98 7.83 -0.11
C SER A 322 -5.05 8.88 0.16
N LEU A 323 -6.00 8.55 1.02
CA LEU A 323 -6.95 9.52 1.57
C LEU A 323 -6.24 10.32 2.66
N THR A 324 -5.93 11.57 2.36
CA THR A 324 -5.16 12.46 3.23
C THR A 324 -6.07 13.37 4.06
N ASP A 325 -5.53 13.92 5.15
CA ASP A 325 -6.19 14.86 6.06
C ASP A 325 -6.67 16.16 5.38
N TYR A 326 -6.00 16.59 4.30
CA TYR A 326 -6.36 17.79 3.54
C TYR A 326 -7.32 17.53 2.37
N MET A 327 -7.71 16.27 2.10
CA MET A 327 -8.64 15.92 1.03
C MET A 327 -10.08 16.13 1.50
N PRO A 328 -10.89 16.97 0.81
CA PRO A 328 -12.29 17.12 1.16
C PRO A 328 -13.07 15.80 1.03
N VAL A 329 -13.68 15.35 2.12
CA VAL A 329 -14.46 14.10 2.17
C VAL A 329 -15.55 14.08 1.11
N GLU A 330 -16.24 15.21 0.89
CA GLU A 330 -17.30 15.34 -0.12
C GLU A 330 -16.81 15.12 -1.55
N ASN A 331 -15.58 15.56 -1.86
CA ASN A 331 -14.97 15.35 -3.16
C ASN A 331 -14.72 13.85 -3.40
N TYR A 332 -14.15 13.17 -2.40
CA TYR A 332 -13.92 11.74 -2.55
C TYR A 332 -15.22 10.92 -2.62
N ILE A 333 -16.26 11.32 -1.88
CA ILE A 333 -17.59 10.73 -2.01
C ILE A 333 -18.11 10.88 -3.45
N ALA A 334 -17.93 12.04 -4.08
CA ALA A 334 -18.36 12.27 -5.46
C ALA A 334 -17.62 11.35 -6.46
N VAL A 335 -16.33 11.05 -6.22
CA VAL A 335 -15.58 10.06 -6.99
C VAL A 335 -16.23 8.68 -6.88
N LEU A 336 -16.48 8.19 -5.66
CA LEU A 336 -17.07 6.87 -5.45
C LEU A 336 -18.51 6.75 -5.99
N GLU A 337 -19.30 7.83 -5.90
CA GLU A 337 -20.63 7.88 -6.50
C GLU A 337 -20.61 7.68 -8.04
N GLU A 338 -19.62 8.24 -8.73
CA GLU A 338 -19.46 7.98 -10.18
C GLU A 338 -19.09 6.51 -10.45
N GLY A 339 -18.27 5.90 -9.60
CA GLY A 339 -17.93 4.48 -9.68
C GLY A 339 -19.14 3.57 -9.51
N ILE A 340 -20.05 3.89 -8.57
CA ILE A 340 -21.28 3.11 -8.36
C ILE A 340 -22.21 3.18 -9.57
N LYS A 341 -22.29 4.32 -10.26
CA LYS A 341 -23.16 4.50 -11.43
C LYS A 341 -22.77 3.63 -12.65
N VAL A 342 -21.53 3.16 -12.71
CA VAL A 342 -21.05 2.34 -13.84
C VAL A 342 -21.74 0.99 -13.91
N THR A 343 -22.24 0.51 -12.80
CA THR A 343 -22.82 -0.85 -12.62
C THR A 343 -24.29 -0.84 -12.20
N SER A 344 -24.91 0.36 -12.22
CA SER A 344 -26.33 0.57 -11.88
C SER A 344 -27.24 0.42 -13.08
#